data_788140a8d56102aee1f56a9b5aad7091
#
_entry.id   788140a8d56102aee1f56a9b5aad7091
#
_cell.length_a   1.000
_cell.length_b   1.000
_cell.length_c   1.000
_cell.angle_alpha   90.00
_cell.angle_beta   90.00
_cell.angle_gamma   90.00
#
_symmetry.space_group_name_H-M   'P 1'
#
loop_
_entity.id
_entity.type
_entity.pdbx_description
1 polymer ?
#
loop_
_entity_poly.entity_id
_entity_poly.type
_entity_poly.pdbx_seq_one_letter_code
_entity_poly.pdbx_strand_id
1 'polypeptide(L)'
;MDDVLLLDLAASLARRAAAAIEAVRRAGFVVDRKSDESPVTEADRVAEALIVEGLRAARPDIPVVAEEEVAGGLVTAACPAFWLVDPLDGTRDFAKGRTEYAVCIGLVREGRAVLGALALPATGELFGGMLGAGAWKQEGEGTRRPIQARQPPPEGLTVLASRQYADDPRMGPFLAGRPVAERRSASSALKFCRVAEGVADLYPRFGPTMEWDSAAGQALVEAAGGAVTLVDGAPLRYGKPGWRNPDFICRGA
;
A
#
# COMPACT_ATOMS: atom_id res chain seq x y z
N MET A 1 5.92 7.59 -22.00
CA MET A 1 4.94 8.32 -21.13
C MET A 1 5.73 8.85 -19.97
N ASP A 2 5.57 10.11 -19.62
CA ASP A 2 6.20 10.75 -18.47
C ASP A 2 5.70 10.10 -17.15
N ASP A 3 6.53 10.07 -16.13
CA ASP A 3 6.20 9.46 -14.83
C ASP A 3 5.01 10.16 -14.14
N VAL A 4 4.81 11.45 -14.39
CA VAL A 4 3.62 12.17 -13.94
C VAL A 4 2.35 11.56 -14.53
N LEU A 5 2.36 11.26 -15.83
CA LEU A 5 1.22 10.62 -16.51
C LEU A 5 1.01 9.17 -16.05
N LEU A 6 2.08 8.46 -15.67
CA LEU A 6 1.96 7.12 -15.08
C LEU A 6 1.35 7.16 -13.67
N LEU A 7 1.71 8.16 -12.85
CA LEU A 7 1.09 8.37 -11.55
C LEU A 7 -0.39 8.75 -11.69
N ASP A 8 -0.74 9.61 -12.65
CA ASP A 8 -2.13 9.98 -12.93
C ASP A 8 -2.96 8.78 -13.40
N LEU A 9 -2.38 7.92 -14.25
CA LEU A 9 -3.01 6.67 -14.66
C LEU A 9 -3.27 5.77 -13.45
N ALA A 10 -2.24 5.50 -12.63
CA ALA A 10 -2.38 4.67 -11.44
C ALA A 10 -3.43 5.22 -10.47
N ALA A 11 -3.43 6.53 -10.23
CA ALA A 11 -4.41 7.20 -9.38
C ALA A 11 -5.85 7.09 -9.92
N SER A 12 -6.03 7.26 -11.24
CA SER A 12 -7.33 7.08 -11.90
C SER A 12 -7.84 5.66 -11.78
N LEU A 13 -6.96 4.66 -12.01
CA LEU A 13 -7.32 3.25 -11.88
C LEU A 13 -7.62 2.87 -10.42
N ALA A 14 -6.82 3.33 -9.46
CA ALA A 14 -7.07 3.10 -8.04
C ALA A 14 -8.44 3.67 -7.59
N ARG A 15 -8.80 4.87 -8.05
CA ARG A 15 -10.12 5.48 -7.77
C ARG A 15 -11.26 4.65 -8.37
N ARG A 16 -11.13 4.22 -9.62
CA ARG A 16 -12.15 3.41 -10.30
C ARG A 16 -12.31 2.05 -9.62
N ALA A 17 -11.22 1.40 -9.24
CA ALA A 17 -11.23 0.16 -8.48
C ALA A 17 -11.90 0.35 -7.12
N ALA A 18 -11.58 1.43 -6.39
CA ALA A 18 -12.22 1.77 -5.13
C ALA A 18 -13.74 1.93 -5.27
N ALA A 19 -14.20 2.58 -6.33
CA ALA A 19 -15.64 2.70 -6.61
C ALA A 19 -16.30 1.36 -6.90
N ALA A 20 -15.61 0.46 -7.63
CA ALA A 20 -16.08 -0.91 -7.90
C ALA A 20 -16.17 -1.75 -6.63
N ILE A 21 -15.16 -1.69 -5.75
CA ILE A 21 -15.15 -2.35 -4.43
C ILE A 21 -16.37 -1.92 -3.60
N GLU A 22 -16.64 -0.60 -3.52
CA GLU A 22 -17.77 -0.09 -2.77
C GLU A 22 -19.13 -0.45 -3.41
N ALA A 23 -19.17 -0.63 -4.73
CA ALA A 23 -20.39 -1.14 -5.39
C ALA A 23 -20.66 -2.62 -5.01
N VAL A 24 -19.64 -3.46 -5.03
CA VAL A 24 -19.75 -4.86 -4.58
C VAL A 24 -20.15 -4.92 -3.10
N ARG A 25 -19.54 -4.10 -2.25
CA ARG A 25 -19.88 -4.03 -0.82
C ARG A 25 -21.35 -3.70 -0.59
N ARG A 26 -21.90 -2.71 -1.33
CA ARG A 26 -23.32 -2.32 -1.22
C ARG A 26 -24.28 -3.38 -1.75
N ALA A 27 -23.89 -4.11 -2.78
CA ALA A 27 -24.70 -5.20 -3.37
C ALA A 27 -24.72 -6.46 -2.48
N GLY A 28 -23.75 -6.59 -1.57
CA GLY A 28 -23.49 -7.81 -0.83
C GLY A 28 -22.56 -8.75 -1.61
N PHE A 29 -21.75 -9.51 -0.92
CA PHE A 29 -20.75 -10.39 -1.53
C PHE A 29 -20.59 -11.70 -0.73
N VAL A 30 -20.05 -12.72 -1.39
CA VAL A 30 -19.62 -13.97 -0.78
C VAL A 30 -18.11 -13.92 -0.55
N VAL A 31 -17.66 -14.52 0.54
CA VAL A 31 -16.24 -14.67 0.84
C VAL A 31 -15.80 -16.07 0.44
N ASP A 32 -14.94 -16.17 -0.56
CA ASP A 32 -14.25 -17.39 -0.94
C ASP A 32 -12.93 -17.52 -0.18
N ARG A 33 -12.25 -18.68 -0.32
CA ARG A 33 -10.91 -18.90 0.23
C ARG A 33 -9.93 -19.27 -0.88
N LYS A 34 -8.74 -18.69 -0.85
CA LYS A 34 -7.61 -19.09 -1.69
C LYS A 34 -7.01 -20.42 -1.19
N SER A 35 -6.07 -20.98 -1.94
CA SER A 35 -5.38 -22.23 -1.57
C SER A 35 -4.59 -22.13 -0.26
N ASP A 36 -4.18 -20.92 0.13
CA ASP A 36 -3.49 -20.63 1.39
C ASP A 36 -4.45 -20.24 2.54
N GLU A 37 -5.77 -20.53 2.40
CA GLU A 37 -6.82 -20.19 3.37
C GLU A 37 -7.08 -18.67 3.55
N SER A 38 -6.40 -17.78 2.81
CA SER A 38 -6.72 -16.36 2.83
C SER A 38 -8.07 -16.08 2.17
N PRO A 39 -8.82 -15.07 2.64
CA PRO A 39 -10.10 -14.70 2.03
C PRO A 39 -9.86 -13.99 0.69
N VAL A 40 -10.77 -14.21 -0.25
CA VAL A 40 -10.91 -13.47 -1.49
C VAL A 40 -12.39 -13.23 -1.76
N THR A 41 -12.72 -12.11 -2.35
CA THR A 41 -14.10 -11.76 -2.68
C THR A 41 -14.23 -11.37 -4.14
N GLU A 42 -15.47 -11.20 -4.61
CA GLU A 42 -15.73 -10.63 -5.93
C GLU A 42 -15.11 -9.21 -6.07
N ALA A 43 -15.02 -8.45 -4.97
CA ALA A 43 -14.42 -7.12 -4.97
C ALA A 43 -12.95 -7.15 -5.36
N ASP A 44 -12.16 -8.12 -4.86
CA ASP A 44 -10.75 -8.32 -5.23
C ASP A 44 -10.63 -8.56 -6.74
N ARG A 45 -11.42 -9.49 -7.28
CA ARG A 45 -11.39 -9.90 -8.70
C ARG A 45 -11.79 -8.78 -9.66
N VAL A 46 -12.86 -8.06 -9.34
CA VAL A 46 -13.35 -6.93 -10.17
C VAL A 46 -12.35 -5.78 -10.15
N ALA A 47 -11.80 -5.45 -8.98
CA ALA A 47 -10.80 -4.40 -8.84
C ALA A 47 -9.51 -4.76 -9.60
N GLU A 48 -9.01 -6.00 -9.47
CA GLU A 48 -7.81 -6.44 -10.17
C GLU A 48 -7.99 -6.40 -11.68
N ALA A 49 -9.08 -6.96 -12.21
CA ALA A 49 -9.35 -6.98 -13.64
C ALA A 49 -9.34 -5.56 -14.23
N LEU A 50 -9.99 -4.61 -13.57
CA LEU A 50 -10.03 -3.21 -13.98
C LEU A 50 -8.65 -2.56 -14.01
N ILE A 51 -7.85 -2.80 -12.97
CA ILE A 51 -6.51 -2.21 -12.85
C ILE A 51 -5.57 -2.81 -13.89
N VAL A 52 -5.51 -4.14 -13.96
CA VAL A 52 -4.60 -4.87 -14.86
C VAL A 52 -4.90 -4.57 -16.32
N GLU A 53 -6.17 -4.57 -16.72
CA GLU A 53 -6.59 -4.20 -18.08
C GLU A 53 -6.16 -2.77 -18.40
N GLY A 54 -6.41 -1.82 -17.50
CA GLY A 54 -6.06 -0.41 -17.71
C GLY A 54 -4.56 -0.18 -17.81
N LEU A 55 -3.75 -0.82 -16.97
CA LEU A 55 -2.28 -0.73 -17.02
C LEU A 55 -1.72 -1.35 -18.30
N ARG A 56 -2.17 -2.56 -18.67
CA ARG A 56 -1.71 -3.26 -19.89
C ARG A 56 -2.12 -2.54 -21.16
N ALA A 57 -3.31 -1.95 -21.21
CA ALA A 57 -3.75 -1.16 -22.35
C ALA A 57 -2.92 0.11 -22.54
N ALA A 58 -2.58 0.80 -21.46
CA ALA A 58 -1.80 2.03 -21.52
C ALA A 58 -0.30 1.80 -21.71
N ARG A 59 0.27 0.74 -21.12
CA ARG A 59 1.70 0.42 -21.12
C ARG A 59 1.95 -1.10 -21.22
N PRO A 60 1.73 -1.68 -22.39
CA PRO A 60 1.96 -3.12 -22.61
C PRO A 60 3.44 -3.54 -22.47
N ASP A 61 4.35 -2.57 -22.51
CA ASP A 61 5.80 -2.76 -22.33
C ASP A 61 6.21 -2.86 -20.84
N ILE A 62 5.34 -2.53 -19.88
CA ILE A 62 5.60 -2.66 -18.44
C ILE A 62 4.75 -3.81 -17.88
N PRO A 63 5.35 -4.95 -17.51
CA PRO A 63 4.62 -6.06 -16.93
C PRO A 63 3.89 -5.68 -15.65
N VAL A 64 2.76 -6.37 -15.41
CA VAL A 64 1.96 -6.22 -14.19
C VAL A 64 2.05 -7.51 -13.38
N VAL A 65 2.39 -7.36 -12.11
CA VAL A 65 2.36 -8.40 -11.08
C VAL A 65 1.23 -8.05 -10.13
N ALA A 66 0.14 -8.81 -10.19
CA ALA A 66 -1.06 -8.58 -9.40
C ALA A 66 -1.32 -9.77 -8.47
N GLU A 67 -1.84 -9.51 -7.28
CA GLU A 67 -2.00 -10.49 -6.21
C GLU A 67 -2.82 -11.70 -6.66
N GLU A 68 -4.01 -11.48 -7.24
CA GLU A 68 -4.92 -12.57 -7.59
C GLU A 68 -4.43 -13.38 -8.80
N GLU A 69 -3.78 -12.73 -9.77
CA GLU A 69 -3.11 -13.42 -10.89
C GLU A 69 -1.98 -14.33 -10.38
N VAL A 70 -1.16 -13.85 -9.43
CA VAL A 70 -0.08 -14.65 -8.82
C VAL A 70 -0.65 -15.79 -7.98
N ALA A 71 -1.70 -15.54 -7.20
CA ALA A 71 -2.41 -16.57 -6.44
C ALA A 71 -3.06 -17.63 -7.37
N GLY A 72 -3.49 -17.22 -8.57
CA GLY A 72 -3.98 -18.08 -9.63
C GLY A 72 -2.90 -18.86 -10.38
N GLY A 73 -1.62 -18.67 -10.03
CA GLY A 73 -0.49 -19.40 -10.61
C GLY A 73 0.18 -18.69 -11.80
N LEU A 74 -0.18 -17.46 -12.12
CA LEU A 74 0.52 -16.69 -13.14
C LEU A 74 1.92 -16.32 -12.64
N VAL A 75 2.94 -16.74 -13.36
CA VAL A 75 4.34 -16.44 -13.04
C VAL A 75 4.81 -15.28 -13.90
N THR A 76 5.00 -14.11 -13.30
CA THR A 76 5.64 -12.97 -13.93
C THR A 76 7.07 -12.88 -13.42
N ALA A 77 8.05 -12.93 -14.33
CA ALA A 77 9.45 -12.74 -13.97
C ALA A 77 9.70 -11.26 -13.59
N ALA A 78 10.51 -11.05 -12.56
CA ALA A 78 11.01 -9.71 -12.27
C ALA A 78 11.82 -9.19 -13.45
N CYS A 79 11.59 -7.93 -13.83
CA CYS A 79 12.29 -7.23 -14.88
C CYS A 79 12.67 -5.83 -14.38
N PRO A 80 13.46 -5.04 -15.14
CA PRO A 80 13.91 -3.73 -14.68
C PRO A 80 12.78 -2.76 -14.31
N ALA A 81 11.60 -2.88 -14.97
CA ALA A 81 10.42 -2.08 -14.61
C ALA A 81 9.17 -2.95 -14.62
N PHE A 82 8.36 -2.89 -13.56
CA PHE A 82 7.09 -3.62 -13.45
C PHE A 82 6.14 -2.93 -12.47
N TRP A 83 4.84 -3.15 -12.68
CA TRP A 83 3.81 -2.75 -11.73
C TRP A 83 3.60 -3.82 -10.67
N LEU A 84 3.37 -3.39 -9.43
CA LEU A 84 2.89 -4.21 -8.31
C LEU A 84 1.49 -3.73 -7.95
N VAL A 85 0.53 -4.64 -7.93
CA VAL A 85 -0.88 -4.34 -7.69
C VAL A 85 -1.42 -5.23 -6.58
N ASP A 86 -1.95 -4.59 -5.53
CA ASP A 86 -2.86 -5.21 -4.58
C ASP A 86 -4.25 -4.59 -4.82
N PRO A 87 -5.21 -5.36 -5.36
CA PRO A 87 -6.54 -4.82 -5.67
C PRO A 87 -7.35 -4.48 -4.43
N LEU A 88 -7.11 -5.17 -3.31
CA LEU A 88 -7.84 -4.99 -2.05
C LEU A 88 -6.98 -5.42 -0.85
N ASP A 89 -5.94 -4.65 -0.53
CA ASP A 89 -5.19 -4.87 0.72
C ASP A 89 -6.11 -4.70 1.93
N GLY A 90 -6.22 -5.77 2.72
CA GLY A 90 -7.12 -5.80 3.85
C GLY A 90 -8.43 -6.56 3.60
N THR A 91 -8.48 -7.53 2.69
CA THR A 91 -9.64 -8.38 2.40
C THR A 91 -10.28 -9.00 3.64
N ARG A 92 -9.48 -9.34 4.68
CA ARG A 92 -10.00 -9.83 5.98
C ARG A 92 -10.84 -8.79 6.72
N ASP A 93 -10.45 -7.53 6.67
CA ASP A 93 -11.20 -6.44 7.31
C ASP A 93 -12.41 -6.05 6.47
N PHE A 94 -12.27 -6.04 5.15
CA PHE A 94 -13.39 -5.88 4.21
C PHE A 94 -14.47 -6.95 4.46
N ALA A 95 -14.10 -8.23 4.51
CA ALA A 95 -15.00 -9.35 4.77
C ALA A 95 -15.73 -9.26 6.12
N LYS A 96 -15.13 -8.60 7.11
CA LYS A 96 -15.73 -8.34 8.43
C LYS A 96 -16.54 -7.03 8.49
N GLY A 97 -16.75 -6.36 7.35
CA GLY A 97 -17.49 -5.10 7.29
C GLY A 97 -16.75 -3.88 7.86
N ARG A 98 -15.42 -3.98 8.10
CA ARG A 98 -14.59 -2.86 8.54
C ARG A 98 -14.29 -1.92 7.39
N THR A 99 -13.68 -0.77 7.70
CA THR A 99 -13.39 0.32 6.74
C THR A 99 -11.91 0.48 6.42
N GLU A 100 -11.04 -0.36 6.97
CA GLU A 100 -9.58 -0.26 6.84
C GLU A 100 -9.06 -1.21 5.76
N TYR A 101 -9.27 -0.87 4.50
CA TYR A 101 -8.76 -1.56 3.32
C TYR A 101 -8.36 -0.55 2.25
N ALA A 102 -7.47 -0.94 1.35
CA ALA A 102 -6.90 -0.05 0.36
C ALA A 102 -6.71 -0.75 -0.99
N VAL A 103 -6.73 0.03 -2.07
CA VAL A 103 -6.21 -0.35 -3.39
C VAL A 103 -4.78 0.18 -3.48
N CYS A 104 -3.83 -0.66 -3.88
CA CYS A 104 -2.42 -0.29 -3.99
C CYS A 104 -1.90 -0.53 -5.41
N ILE A 105 -1.37 0.51 -6.06
CA ILE A 105 -0.74 0.42 -7.38
C ILE A 105 0.62 1.10 -7.31
N GLY A 106 1.71 0.32 -7.39
CA GLY A 106 3.08 0.80 -7.31
C GLY A 106 3.88 0.48 -8.57
N LEU A 107 4.69 1.40 -9.06
CA LEU A 107 5.66 1.16 -10.12
C LEU A 107 7.05 0.97 -9.51
N VAL A 108 7.67 -0.15 -9.87
CA VAL A 108 9.05 -0.47 -9.50
C VAL A 108 9.95 -0.25 -10.71
N ARG A 109 11.12 0.35 -10.49
CA ARG A 109 12.23 0.41 -11.46
C ARG A 109 13.55 0.11 -10.75
N GLU A 110 14.35 -0.75 -11.35
CA GLU A 110 15.68 -1.16 -10.82
C GLU A 110 15.60 -1.58 -9.33
N GLY A 111 14.52 -2.31 -9.00
CA GLY A 111 14.25 -2.78 -7.65
C GLY A 111 13.84 -1.71 -6.64
N ARG A 112 13.47 -0.49 -7.07
CA ARG A 112 12.96 0.59 -6.22
C ARG A 112 11.52 0.95 -6.59
N ALA A 113 10.69 1.16 -5.60
CA ALA A 113 9.38 1.76 -5.81
C ALA A 113 9.56 3.24 -6.14
N VAL A 114 9.19 3.66 -7.36
CA VAL A 114 9.43 5.04 -7.86
C VAL A 114 8.20 5.92 -7.84
N LEU A 115 7.02 5.34 -7.97
CA LEU A 115 5.74 6.02 -7.77
C LEU A 115 4.70 5.05 -7.22
N GLY A 116 3.68 5.60 -6.57
CA GLY A 116 2.59 4.81 -6.02
C GLY A 116 1.31 5.62 -5.88
N ALA A 117 0.19 4.96 -6.13
CA ALA A 117 -1.15 5.46 -5.88
C ALA A 117 -1.88 4.52 -4.92
N LEU A 118 -2.53 5.07 -3.91
CA LEU A 118 -3.34 4.33 -2.94
C LEU A 118 -4.72 4.97 -2.85
N ALA A 119 -5.77 4.16 -2.96
CA ALA A 119 -7.12 4.60 -2.67
C ALA A 119 -7.63 3.91 -1.41
N LEU A 120 -8.34 4.64 -0.56
CA LEU A 120 -9.04 4.13 0.61
C LEU A 120 -10.54 4.15 0.32
N PRO A 121 -11.14 3.04 -0.15
CA PRO A 121 -12.49 3.05 -0.71
C PRO A 121 -13.55 3.54 0.29
N ALA A 122 -13.46 3.10 1.55
CA ALA A 122 -14.45 3.40 2.57
C ALA A 122 -14.49 4.88 2.98
N THR A 123 -13.39 5.62 2.80
CA THR A 123 -13.30 7.05 3.16
C THR A 123 -13.27 7.98 1.96
N GLY A 124 -13.11 7.44 0.74
CA GLY A 124 -12.98 8.21 -0.49
C GLY A 124 -11.66 8.99 -0.60
N GLU A 125 -10.67 8.64 0.22
CA GLU A 125 -9.33 9.24 0.16
C GLU A 125 -8.50 8.60 -0.95
N LEU A 126 -7.76 9.43 -1.68
CA LEU A 126 -6.80 9.01 -2.69
C LEU A 126 -5.47 9.68 -2.44
N PHE A 127 -4.41 8.90 -2.47
CA PHE A 127 -3.04 9.36 -2.27
C PHE A 127 -2.19 9.04 -3.49
N GLY A 128 -1.26 9.91 -3.80
CA GLY A 128 -0.25 9.66 -4.83
C GLY A 128 1.09 10.24 -4.43
N GLY A 129 2.15 9.52 -4.76
CA GLY A 129 3.52 9.95 -4.51
C GLY A 129 4.46 9.49 -5.61
N MET A 130 5.42 10.34 -5.95
CA MET A 130 6.48 10.04 -6.92
C MET A 130 7.81 10.60 -6.42
N LEU A 131 8.84 9.78 -6.44
CA LEU A 131 10.18 10.20 -6.03
C LEU A 131 10.65 11.42 -6.82
N GLY A 132 11.09 12.45 -6.10
CA GLY A 132 11.56 13.71 -6.68
C GLY A 132 10.45 14.69 -7.10
N ALA A 133 9.16 14.31 -7.03
CA ALA A 133 8.04 15.20 -7.37
C ALA A 133 7.08 15.47 -6.18
N GLY A 134 7.30 14.77 -5.05
CA GLY A 134 6.49 14.94 -3.87
C GLY A 134 5.26 14.03 -3.80
N ALA A 135 4.47 14.22 -2.76
CA ALA A 135 3.28 13.44 -2.47
C ALA A 135 2.05 14.34 -2.30
N TRP A 136 0.87 13.79 -2.56
CA TRP A 136 -0.39 14.50 -2.45
C TRP A 136 -1.52 13.58 -1.94
N LYS A 137 -2.53 14.21 -1.37
CA LYS A 137 -3.81 13.60 -0.97
C LYS A 137 -4.96 14.31 -1.68
N GLN A 138 -6.01 13.56 -2.01
CA GLN A 138 -7.28 14.03 -2.54
C GLN A 138 -8.43 13.36 -1.79
N GLU A 139 -9.46 14.11 -1.45
CA GLU A 139 -10.68 13.61 -0.80
C GLU A 139 -11.85 13.74 -1.76
N GLY A 140 -12.52 12.64 -2.06
CA GLY A 140 -13.61 12.59 -3.03
C GLY A 140 -13.22 13.19 -4.40
N GLU A 141 -14.03 14.09 -4.91
CA GLU A 141 -13.78 14.85 -6.15
C GLU A 141 -13.05 16.19 -5.90
N GLY A 142 -12.55 16.42 -4.69
CA GLY A 142 -11.81 17.63 -4.33
C GLY A 142 -10.46 17.75 -5.05
N THR A 143 -9.76 18.85 -4.80
CA THR A 143 -8.43 19.10 -5.37
C THR A 143 -7.35 18.29 -4.65
N ARG A 144 -6.29 17.91 -5.38
CA ARG A 144 -5.08 17.35 -4.78
C ARG A 144 -4.40 18.42 -3.93
N ARG A 145 -4.05 18.07 -2.70
CA ARG A 145 -3.26 18.91 -1.81
C ARG A 145 -1.92 18.21 -1.50
N PRO A 146 -0.81 18.94 -1.47
CA PRO A 146 0.48 18.37 -1.07
C PRO A 146 0.41 17.85 0.37
N ILE A 147 1.12 16.75 0.62
CA ILE A 147 1.30 16.18 1.95
C ILE A 147 2.78 16.00 2.24
N GLN A 148 3.13 15.96 3.52
CA GLN A 148 4.49 15.75 3.98
C GLN A 148 4.50 14.92 5.25
N ALA A 149 5.41 13.96 5.32
CA ALA A 149 5.72 13.25 6.54
C ALA A 149 6.30 14.22 7.58
N ARG A 150 5.94 14.04 8.85
CA ARG A 150 6.38 14.96 9.90
C ARG A 150 7.61 14.45 10.63
N GLN A 151 8.35 15.36 11.23
CA GLN A 151 9.33 15.04 12.26
C GLN A 151 8.60 14.54 13.52
N PRO A 152 9.18 13.58 14.26
CA PRO A 152 8.60 13.12 15.52
C PRO A 152 8.38 14.31 16.48
N PRO A 153 7.15 14.43 17.05
CA PRO A 153 6.88 15.50 18.00
C PRO A 153 7.59 15.24 19.35
N PRO A 154 7.91 16.32 20.11
CA PRO A 154 8.61 16.19 21.39
C PRO A 154 7.87 15.38 22.44
N GLU A 155 6.55 15.28 22.33
CA GLU A 155 5.69 14.48 23.23
C GLU A 155 5.89 12.98 23.05
N GLY A 156 6.47 12.57 21.93
CA GLY A 156 6.73 11.18 21.57
C GLY A 156 5.99 10.73 20.32
N LEU A 157 6.34 9.53 19.88
CA LEU A 157 5.89 8.93 18.63
C LEU A 157 4.43 8.49 18.68
N THR A 158 3.69 8.75 17.61
CA THR A 158 2.47 8.01 17.27
C THR A 158 2.87 6.79 16.44
N VAL A 159 2.74 5.60 17.03
CA VAL A 159 3.13 4.33 16.40
C VAL A 159 1.89 3.61 15.87
N LEU A 160 1.92 3.24 14.59
CA LEU A 160 0.91 2.38 13.98
C LEU A 160 1.37 0.93 14.02
N ALA A 161 0.51 0.05 14.51
CA ALA A 161 0.73 -1.39 14.47
C ALA A 161 -0.34 -2.08 13.62
N SER A 162 0.06 -3.14 12.91
CA SER A 162 -0.93 -3.98 12.24
C SER A 162 -1.84 -4.62 13.30
N ARG A 163 -3.15 -4.55 13.12
CA ARG A 163 -4.12 -5.13 14.06
C ARG A 163 -3.83 -6.60 14.36
N GLN A 164 -3.41 -7.36 13.36
CA GLN A 164 -3.07 -8.78 13.50
C GLN A 164 -1.76 -9.01 14.27
N TYR A 165 -0.86 -8.03 14.29
CA TYR A 165 0.50 -8.13 14.86
C TYR A 165 0.75 -7.03 15.92
N ALA A 166 -0.32 -6.51 16.54
CA ALA A 166 -0.21 -5.46 17.56
C ALA A 166 0.61 -5.92 18.78
N ASP A 167 0.48 -7.21 19.12
CA ASP A 167 1.15 -7.85 20.25
C ASP A 167 2.41 -8.65 19.85
N ASP A 168 3.00 -8.35 18.68
CA ASP A 168 4.25 -9.01 18.27
C ASP A 168 5.34 -8.77 19.34
N PRO A 169 5.99 -9.83 19.84
CA PRO A 169 6.97 -9.70 20.93
C PRO A 169 8.19 -8.83 20.56
N ARG A 170 8.47 -8.62 19.27
CA ARG A 170 9.55 -7.76 18.79
C ARG A 170 9.23 -6.28 18.93
N MET A 171 7.95 -5.91 19.03
CA MET A 171 7.52 -4.51 19.14
C MET A 171 8.04 -3.83 20.40
N GLY A 172 7.97 -4.50 21.56
CA GLY A 172 8.45 -3.94 22.82
C GLY A 172 9.94 -3.61 22.80
N PRO A 173 10.83 -4.57 22.51
CA PRO A 173 12.26 -4.33 22.35
C PRO A 173 12.61 -3.27 21.29
N PHE A 174 11.92 -3.26 20.16
CA PHE A 174 12.14 -2.25 19.11
C PHE A 174 11.82 -0.83 19.56
N LEU A 175 10.79 -0.65 20.37
CA LEU A 175 10.38 0.66 20.88
C LEU A 175 11.10 1.06 22.18
N ALA A 176 11.90 0.17 22.78
CA ALA A 176 12.61 0.47 24.03
C ALA A 176 13.50 1.70 23.89
N GLY A 177 13.41 2.63 24.84
CA GLY A 177 14.15 3.90 24.85
C GLY A 177 13.63 4.98 23.88
N ARG A 178 12.57 4.72 23.12
CA ARG A 178 11.89 5.71 22.28
C ARG A 178 10.70 6.30 23.04
N PRO A 179 10.55 7.62 23.10
CA PRO A 179 9.34 8.22 23.65
C PRO A 179 8.14 7.89 22.74
N VAL A 180 7.17 7.15 23.24
CA VAL A 180 5.94 6.79 22.53
C VAL A 180 4.77 7.44 23.22
N ALA A 181 4.13 8.40 22.56
CA ALA A 181 2.95 9.09 23.05
C ALA A 181 1.68 8.24 22.86
N GLU A 182 1.62 7.54 21.72
CA GLU A 182 0.43 6.76 21.38
C GLU A 182 0.76 5.54 20.52
N ARG A 183 0.00 4.45 20.76
CA ARG A 183 -0.04 3.28 19.85
C ARG A 183 -1.46 3.12 19.32
N ARG A 184 -1.59 3.06 17.99
CA ARG A 184 -2.86 2.83 17.30
C ARG A 184 -2.77 1.56 16.47
N SER A 185 -3.78 0.71 16.57
CA SER A 185 -3.94 -0.42 15.66
C SER A 185 -4.64 0.03 14.40
N ALA A 186 -4.06 -0.29 13.24
CA ALA A 186 -4.67 -0.05 11.94
C ALA A 186 -4.37 -1.21 10.99
N SER A 187 -5.24 -1.43 10.02
CA SER A 187 -5.06 -2.47 9.02
C SER A 187 -4.59 -1.87 7.69
N SER A 188 -4.16 -2.74 6.76
CA SER A 188 -3.87 -2.38 5.38
C SER A 188 -2.77 -1.33 5.19
N ALA A 189 -2.54 -0.97 3.94
CA ALA A 189 -1.63 0.08 3.48
C ALA A 189 -2.04 1.50 3.94
N LEU A 190 -3.24 1.66 4.54
CA LEU A 190 -3.64 2.90 5.22
C LEU A 190 -2.56 3.43 6.18
N LYS A 191 -1.76 2.55 6.79
CA LYS A 191 -0.67 2.95 7.69
C LYS A 191 0.42 3.77 6.98
N PHE A 192 0.75 3.44 5.74
CA PHE A 192 1.66 4.26 4.93
C PHE A 192 1.07 5.64 4.65
N CYS A 193 -0.23 5.70 4.32
CA CYS A 193 -0.91 6.98 4.08
C CYS A 193 -0.85 7.88 5.30
N ARG A 194 -1.09 7.34 6.51
CA ARG A 194 -1.07 8.10 7.77
C ARG A 194 0.33 8.59 8.15
N VAL A 195 1.39 7.83 7.80
CA VAL A 195 2.78 8.30 7.97
C VAL A 195 3.10 9.37 6.93
N ALA A 196 2.74 9.17 5.65
CA ALA A 196 3.01 10.12 4.58
C ALA A 196 2.34 11.49 4.77
N GLU A 197 1.12 11.53 5.36
CA GLU A 197 0.41 12.79 5.63
C GLU A 197 0.74 13.41 7.00
N GLY A 198 1.70 12.82 7.75
CA GLY A 198 2.14 13.35 9.05
C GLY A 198 1.16 13.15 10.20
N VAL A 199 0.21 12.21 10.09
CA VAL A 199 -0.72 11.84 11.18
C VAL A 199 -0.08 10.85 12.15
N ALA A 200 0.86 10.04 11.67
CA ALA A 200 1.65 9.11 12.48
C ALA A 200 3.13 9.22 12.14
N ASP A 201 3.98 8.68 13.01
CA ASP A 201 5.43 8.83 12.92
C ASP A 201 6.14 7.52 12.56
N LEU A 202 5.55 6.39 12.92
CA LEU A 202 6.23 5.11 12.83
C LEU A 202 5.24 3.96 12.58
N TYR A 203 5.58 3.10 11.63
CA TYR A 203 4.89 1.85 11.35
C TYR A 203 5.92 0.73 11.19
N PRO A 204 6.28 0.02 12.26
CA PRO A 204 7.07 -1.20 12.19
C PRO A 204 6.22 -2.36 11.66
N ARG A 205 6.75 -3.12 10.73
CA ARG A 205 6.11 -4.31 10.21
C ARG A 205 6.93 -5.54 10.51
N PHE A 206 6.54 -6.24 11.56
CA PHE A 206 7.07 -7.55 11.95
C PHE A 206 6.05 -8.63 11.58
N GLY A 207 6.24 -9.25 10.47
CA GLY A 207 5.36 -10.32 9.99
C GLY A 207 5.16 -10.28 8.48
N PRO A 208 4.62 -11.36 7.91
CA PRO A 208 4.59 -11.55 6.47
C PRO A 208 3.79 -10.46 5.77
N THR A 209 4.36 -9.96 4.67
CA THR A 209 3.72 -9.14 3.65
C THR A 209 4.29 -9.50 2.29
N MET A 210 3.54 -9.18 1.26
CA MET A 210 3.99 -9.32 -0.11
C MET A 210 4.47 -7.96 -0.66
N GLU A 211 5.19 -7.98 -1.77
CA GLU A 211 5.71 -6.76 -2.37
C GLU A 211 4.61 -5.79 -2.81
N TRP A 212 3.48 -6.29 -3.28
CA TRP A 212 2.33 -5.47 -3.67
C TRP A 212 1.66 -4.75 -2.51
N ASP A 213 1.75 -5.27 -1.25
CA ASP A 213 1.23 -4.60 -0.05
C ASP A 213 2.03 -3.33 0.31
N SER A 214 3.27 -3.19 -0.20
CA SER A 214 4.20 -2.17 0.29
C SER A 214 4.72 -1.20 -0.78
N ALA A 215 4.81 -1.59 -2.05
CA ALA A 215 5.47 -0.78 -3.07
C ALA A 215 4.83 0.60 -3.26
N ALA A 216 3.51 0.66 -3.38
CA ALA A 216 2.79 1.93 -3.50
C ALA A 216 2.98 2.80 -2.25
N GLY A 217 2.89 2.16 -1.06
CA GLY A 217 3.04 2.84 0.23
C GLY A 217 4.45 3.38 0.45
N GLN A 218 5.50 2.61 0.08
CA GLN A 218 6.88 3.09 0.16
C GLN A 218 7.11 4.30 -0.73
N ALA A 219 6.70 4.23 -2.01
CA ALA A 219 6.86 5.36 -2.92
C ALA A 219 6.15 6.62 -2.40
N LEU A 220 4.94 6.48 -1.84
CA LEU A 220 4.19 7.57 -1.23
C LEU A 220 4.94 8.19 -0.05
N VAL A 221 5.41 7.36 0.90
CA VAL A 221 6.11 7.82 2.11
C VAL A 221 7.44 8.49 1.77
N GLU A 222 8.25 7.88 0.88
CA GLU A 222 9.52 8.47 0.44
C GLU A 222 9.31 9.77 -0.34
N ALA A 223 8.28 9.87 -1.16
CA ALA A 223 7.89 11.10 -1.85
C ALA A 223 7.42 12.21 -0.87
N ALA A 224 6.86 11.82 0.28
CA ALA A 224 6.46 12.74 1.34
C ALA A 224 7.62 13.15 2.27
N GLY A 225 8.84 12.64 2.06
CA GLY A 225 10.03 12.95 2.87
C GLY A 225 10.29 11.99 4.03
N GLY A 226 9.50 10.92 4.16
CA GLY A 226 9.76 9.82 5.10
C GLY A 226 10.67 8.74 4.49
N ALA A 227 10.73 7.57 5.14
CA ALA A 227 11.54 6.45 4.67
C ALA A 227 10.92 5.09 4.99
N VAL A 228 11.19 4.09 4.13
CA VAL A 228 10.87 2.68 4.39
C VAL A 228 12.15 1.86 4.22
N THR A 229 12.58 1.21 5.30
CA THR A 229 13.85 0.48 5.36
C THR A 229 13.64 -0.90 5.98
N LEU A 230 14.59 -1.77 5.80
CA LEU A 230 14.72 -2.98 6.61
C LEU A 230 15.01 -2.60 8.07
N VAL A 231 14.93 -3.57 8.98
CA VAL A 231 15.18 -3.34 10.41
C VAL A 231 16.62 -2.89 10.69
N ASP A 232 17.59 -3.31 9.86
CA ASP A 232 19.00 -2.91 9.92
C ASP A 232 19.29 -1.56 9.25
N GLY A 233 18.27 -0.89 8.68
CA GLY A 233 18.39 0.38 7.98
C GLY A 233 18.69 0.28 6.48
N ALA A 234 18.91 -0.92 5.95
CA ALA A 234 19.09 -1.11 4.51
C ALA A 234 17.79 -0.77 3.73
N PRO A 235 17.88 -0.34 2.47
CA PRO A 235 16.70 -0.04 1.66
C PRO A 235 15.83 -1.28 1.42
N LEU A 236 14.52 -1.17 1.56
CA LEU A 236 13.59 -2.20 1.11
C LEU A 236 13.60 -2.23 -0.43
N ARG A 237 13.83 -3.42 -1.01
CA ARG A 237 13.93 -3.64 -2.45
C ARG A 237 12.84 -4.57 -2.94
N TYR A 238 12.57 -4.52 -4.25
CA TYR A 238 11.51 -5.23 -4.95
C TYR A 238 12.06 -6.13 -6.06
N GLY A 239 11.24 -7.09 -6.50
CA GLY A 239 11.62 -8.09 -7.49
C GLY A 239 12.27 -9.33 -6.88
N LYS A 240 11.98 -9.62 -5.61
CA LYS A 240 12.48 -10.80 -4.91
C LYS A 240 11.78 -12.08 -5.38
N PRO A 241 12.46 -13.24 -5.38
CA PRO A 241 11.81 -14.51 -5.62
C PRO A 241 10.62 -14.72 -4.66
N GLY A 242 9.46 -15.09 -5.22
CA GLY A 242 8.23 -15.32 -4.45
C GLY A 242 7.55 -14.04 -3.92
N TRP A 243 8.01 -12.85 -4.28
CA TRP A 243 7.40 -11.54 -3.98
C TRP A 243 7.22 -11.24 -2.48
N ARG A 244 7.92 -11.95 -1.61
CA ARG A 244 7.77 -11.79 -0.15
C ARG A 244 8.69 -10.72 0.40
N ASN A 245 8.15 -9.85 1.27
CA ASN A 245 8.93 -8.87 2.00
C ASN A 245 9.56 -9.46 3.27
N PRO A 246 10.78 -9.05 3.62
CA PRO A 246 11.28 -9.16 4.99
C PRO A 246 10.56 -8.15 5.91
N ASP A 247 10.86 -8.21 7.20
CA ASP A 247 10.42 -7.19 8.15
C ASP A 247 10.95 -5.81 7.75
N PHE A 248 10.14 -4.76 7.92
CA PHE A 248 10.51 -3.40 7.54
C PHE A 248 9.99 -2.36 8.53
N ILE A 249 10.57 -1.16 8.46
CA ILE A 249 10.21 0.00 9.25
C ILE A 249 9.82 1.14 8.31
N CYS A 250 8.58 1.57 8.37
CA CYS A 250 8.10 2.80 7.75
C CYS A 250 8.11 3.92 8.79
N ARG A 251 8.74 5.06 8.48
CA ARG A 251 8.87 6.18 9.40
C ARG A 251 8.66 7.52 8.71
N GLY A 252 8.27 8.53 9.48
CA GLY A 252 8.23 9.93 9.07
C GLY A 252 9.61 10.53 8.77
N ALA A 253 9.69 11.83 8.63
CA ALA A 253 10.88 12.58 8.27
C ALA A 253 11.92 12.63 9.39
#